data_5d2dec21198a5cc302908725b352b36f
#
_entry.id   5d2dec21198a5cc302908725b352b36f
#
_cell.length_a   1.000
_cell.length_b   1.000
_cell.length_c   1.000
_cell.angle_alpha   90.00
_cell.angle_beta   90.00
_cell.angle_gamma   90.00
#
_symmetry.space_group_name_H-M   'P 1'
#
loop_
_entity.id
_entity.type
_entity.pdbx_description
1 polymer ?
#
loop_
_entity_poly.entity_id
_entity_poly.type
_entity_poly.pdbx_seq_one_letter_code
_entity_poly.pdbx_strand_id
1 'polypeptide(L)'
;MSPEDKPSKTEDRHETLRTIGRQGSRVSLAILLSRLFGFLRDMLIAERFGTGAMADLFYVAYRIPNMLRELFAEGALSSAFIPTLTRTLDREGRDEAERLYTGVFLLLTLILLPVILGGMLFAPEILSLLAPGWSIDPDRKDLGSLMIRIMFPFLYFISLSALIMGVYNAQKRFFLPAASPIAFSLALIAATLLPDSLLPGPPILRLALGVLAGGLSQWGVQWLLLGENRLHIVDVFSVAKTWQNPRVRGVMARILPAVGGLWVTQGNLLIATLFGSYLATGTIAALYYAMRLVQFPLGLIGAAVATVILPLFSLHARDGTGPQEKLAETLAHGYRASLFLMLPASAGLIALREPLIRLLFQHGHFNSTSAVQTATALIGYAIGLWSFSGVRIIVRAFYATGDMKTPVLAALAGLLTNLAISALLSSRLGVFALAFGISAGSLVNQVTLFVRLKGLVGRFPWEIFGNAPKVLLHSLVLLAVVRFLWLLLEPVLPSGMWPLLLSLLGLIGAGALLYGALTTLSGVTESRLLYERIAERLQRKKR
;
A
#
# COMPACT_ATOMS: atom_id res chain seq x y z
N MET A 1 19.68 3.71 54.44
CA MET A 1 19.28 3.25 53.09
C MET A 1 20.56 2.93 52.34
N SER A 2 20.83 1.65 52.13
CA SER A 2 22.01 1.14 51.49
C SER A 2 22.00 1.36 49.96
N PRO A 3 23.15 1.50 49.30
CA PRO A 3 23.26 1.86 47.88
C PRO A 3 23.01 0.71 46.89
N GLU A 4 22.34 -0.38 47.28
CA GLU A 4 22.31 -1.63 46.51
C GLU A 4 21.07 -1.86 45.60
N ASP A 5 20.18 -0.89 45.41
CA ASP A 5 18.95 -1.11 44.64
C ASP A 5 18.83 -0.23 43.38
N LYS A 6 19.91 -0.09 42.61
CA LYS A 6 19.80 0.41 41.23
C LYS A 6 19.85 -0.79 40.28
N PRO A 7 18.78 -1.07 39.51
CA PRO A 7 18.79 -2.14 38.53
C PRO A 7 19.99 -1.96 37.58
N SER A 8 20.68 -3.05 37.27
CA SER A 8 21.85 -3.01 36.43
C SER A 8 21.50 -2.48 35.02
N LYS A 9 22.37 -1.69 34.41
CA LYS A 9 22.16 -1.13 33.06
C LYS A 9 21.83 -2.20 32.01
N THR A 10 22.16 -3.45 32.29
CA THR A 10 21.84 -4.64 31.47
C THR A 10 20.41 -5.10 31.62
N GLU A 11 19.84 -5.08 32.84
CA GLU A 11 18.44 -5.45 33.10
C GLU A 11 17.48 -4.43 32.50
N ASP A 12 17.78 -3.15 32.67
CA ASP A 12 17.00 -2.03 32.08
C ASP A 12 16.98 -2.11 30.53
N ARG A 13 18.09 -2.52 29.94
CA ARG A 13 18.22 -2.74 28.49
C ARG A 13 17.43 -3.96 28.00
N HIS A 14 17.40 -5.04 28.77
CA HIS A 14 16.63 -6.23 28.44
C HIS A 14 15.13 -6.00 28.58
N GLU A 15 14.69 -5.28 29.60
CA GLU A 15 13.30 -4.93 29.82
C GLU A 15 12.80 -3.94 28.75
N THR A 16 13.60 -2.96 28.38
CA THR A 16 13.33 -2.04 27.26
C THR A 16 13.20 -2.80 25.93
N LEU A 17 14.09 -3.75 25.63
CA LEU A 17 14.01 -4.57 24.41
C LEU A 17 12.79 -5.49 24.39
N ARG A 18 12.40 -6.06 25.53
CA ARG A 18 11.19 -6.88 25.66
C ARG A 18 9.92 -6.03 25.45
N THR A 19 9.90 -4.84 26.01
CA THR A 19 8.77 -3.90 25.88
C THR A 19 8.60 -3.41 24.44
N ILE A 20 9.71 -3.05 23.78
CA ILE A 20 9.72 -2.68 22.36
C ILE A 20 9.29 -3.86 21.49
N GLY A 21 9.77 -5.08 21.76
CA GLY A 21 9.37 -6.28 21.03
C GLY A 21 7.88 -6.60 21.19
N ARG A 22 7.31 -6.47 22.39
CA ARG A 22 5.89 -6.71 22.68
C ARG A 22 4.99 -5.64 22.06
N GLN A 23 5.39 -4.39 22.06
CA GLN A 23 4.67 -3.31 21.36
C GLN A 23 4.74 -3.50 19.84
N GLY A 24 5.90 -3.83 19.29
CA GLY A 24 6.07 -4.10 17.87
C GLY A 24 5.21 -5.26 17.37
N SER A 25 5.11 -6.36 18.14
CA SER A 25 4.26 -7.50 17.78
C SER A 25 2.77 -7.17 17.78
N ARG A 26 2.29 -6.37 18.73
CA ARG A 26 0.90 -5.90 18.78
C ARG A 26 0.55 -5.00 17.61
N VAL A 27 1.44 -4.08 17.24
CA VAL A 27 1.26 -3.20 16.07
C VAL A 27 1.26 -4.02 14.78
N SER A 28 2.17 -4.99 14.64
CA SER A 28 2.20 -5.89 13.49
C SER A 28 0.91 -6.70 13.35
N LEU A 29 0.36 -7.20 14.46
CA LEU A 29 -0.93 -7.89 14.47
C LEU A 29 -2.07 -6.97 14.06
N ALA A 30 -2.10 -5.72 14.55
CA ALA A 30 -3.11 -4.73 14.16
C ALA A 30 -3.06 -4.43 12.65
N ILE A 31 -1.86 -4.27 12.08
CA ILE A 31 -1.66 -4.07 10.64
C ILE A 31 -2.15 -5.31 9.85
N LEU A 32 -1.83 -6.53 10.31
CA LEU A 32 -2.27 -7.76 9.65
C LEU A 32 -3.79 -7.89 9.66
N LEU A 33 -4.42 -7.68 10.81
CA LEU A 33 -5.89 -7.68 10.95
C LEU A 33 -6.54 -6.61 10.06
N SER A 34 -5.99 -5.40 10.05
CA SER A 34 -6.50 -4.33 9.19
C SER A 34 -6.44 -4.70 7.69
N ARG A 35 -5.36 -5.34 7.25
CA ARG A 35 -5.24 -5.86 5.87
C ARG A 35 -6.22 -6.97 5.58
N LEU A 36 -6.43 -7.88 6.53
CA LEU A 36 -7.39 -8.98 6.40
C LEU A 36 -8.82 -8.46 6.26
N PHE A 37 -9.24 -7.52 7.12
CA PHE A 37 -10.55 -6.89 7.01
C PHE A 37 -10.71 -6.07 5.72
N GLY A 38 -9.66 -5.40 5.27
CA GLY A 38 -9.65 -4.72 3.98
C GLY A 38 -9.81 -5.67 2.80
N PHE A 39 -9.17 -6.83 2.86
CA PHE A 39 -9.29 -7.87 1.84
C PHE A 39 -10.69 -8.53 1.85
N LEU A 40 -11.21 -8.87 3.03
CA LEU A 40 -12.58 -9.40 3.20
C LEU A 40 -13.63 -8.43 2.64
N ARG A 41 -13.49 -7.13 2.92
CA ARG A 41 -14.33 -6.09 2.32
C ARG A 41 -14.31 -6.15 0.80
N ASP A 42 -13.11 -6.24 0.21
CA ASP A 42 -12.95 -6.24 -1.25
C ASP A 42 -13.54 -7.52 -1.87
N MET A 43 -13.48 -8.67 -1.18
CA MET A 43 -14.15 -9.92 -1.58
C MET A 43 -15.68 -9.77 -1.57
N LEU A 44 -16.26 -9.20 -0.51
CA LEU A 44 -17.70 -8.99 -0.41
C LEU A 44 -18.22 -7.97 -1.45
N ILE A 45 -17.45 -6.91 -1.74
CA ILE A 45 -17.77 -5.99 -2.83
C ILE A 45 -17.73 -6.71 -4.18
N ALA A 46 -16.73 -7.56 -4.41
CA ALA A 46 -16.61 -8.36 -5.62
C ALA A 46 -17.78 -9.35 -5.76
N GLU A 47 -18.15 -10.03 -4.69
CA GLU A 47 -19.31 -10.93 -4.68
C GLU A 47 -20.63 -10.22 -5.04
N ARG A 48 -20.84 -9.02 -4.47
CA ARG A 48 -22.09 -8.25 -4.65
C ARG A 48 -22.20 -7.56 -6.00
N PHE A 49 -21.09 -7.05 -6.56
CA PHE A 49 -21.08 -6.19 -7.75
C PHE A 49 -20.27 -6.76 -8.93
N GLY A 50 -19.49 -7.81 -8.73
CA GLY A 50 -18.62 -8.41 -9.74
C GLY A 50 -17.60 -7.43 -10.33
N THR A 51 -17.30 -7.60 -11.63
CA THR A 51 -16.60 -6.62 -12.47
C THR A 51 -17.60 -5.93 -13.42
N GLY A 52 -18.77 -5.56 -12.91
CA GLY A 52 -19.82 -4.90 -13.71
C GLY A 52 -19.64 -3.38 -13.80
N ALA A 53 -20.53 -2.75 -14.55
CA ALA A 53 -20.56 -1.29 -14.74
C ALA A 53 -20.63 -0.53 -13.40
N MET A 54 -21.37 -1.06 -12.43
CA MET A 54 -21.53 -0.46 -11.10
C MET A 54 -20.22 -0.52 -10.30
N ALA A 55 -19.48 -1.63 -10.37
CA ALA A 55 -18.18 -1.75 -9.72
C ALA A 55 -17.16 -0.79 -10.33
N ASP A 56 -17.09 -0.71 -11.66
CA ASP A 56 -16.24 0.27 -12.36
C ASP A 56 -16.56 1.70 -11.90
N LEU A 57 -17.85 2.04 -11.87
CA LEU A 57 -18.30 3.37 -11.47
C LEU A 57 -17.89 3.71 -10.04
N PHE A 58 -18.02 2.76 -9.11
CA PHE A 58 -17.57 2.92 -7.74
C PHE A 58 -16.06 3.18 -7.65
N TYR A 59 -15.24 2.38 -8.33
CA TYR A 59 -13.79 2.55 -8.27
C TYR A 59 -13.30 3.83 -8.94
N VAL A 60 -13.99 4.30 -9.99
CA VAL A 60 -13.70 5.60 -10.61
C VAL A 60 -14.09 6.74 -9.68
N ALA A 61 -15.31 6.73 -9.15
CA ALA A 61 -15.80 7.78 -8.24
C ALA A 61 -14.98 7.86 -6.95
N TYR A 62 -14.53 6.72 -6.42
CA TYR A 62 -13.68 6.64 -5.23
C TYR A 62 -12.22 7.06 -5.50
N ARG A 63 -11.80 7.15 -6.78
CA ARG A 63 -10.39 7.38 -7.15
C ARG A 63 -9.82 8.66 -6.56
N ILE A 64 -10.48 9.80 -6.82
CA ILE A 64 -9.99 11.11 -6.35
C ILE A 64 -10.04 11.23 -4.82
N PRO A 65 -11.16 10.92 -4.13
CA PRO A 65 -11.18 10.94 -2.67
C PRO A 65 -10.07 10.07 -2.04
N ASN A 66 -9.83 8.87 -2.57
CA ASN A 66 -8.78 7.99 -2.06
C ASN A 66 -7.37 8.52 -2.34
N MET A 67 -7.15 9.07 -3.53
CA MET A 67 -5.86 9.68 -3.89
C MET A 67 -5.54 10.88 -3.00
N LEU A 68 -6.51 11.76 -2.76
CA LEU A 68 -6.36 12.89 -1.86
C LEU A 68 -6.15 12.43 -0.40
N ARG A 69 -6.79 11.33 0.02
CA ARG A 69 -6.53 10.69 1.32
C ARG A 69 -5.06 10.29 1.46
N GLU A 70 -4.49 9.62 0.46
CA GLU A 70 -3.08 9.22 0.49
C GLU A 70 -2.14 10.42 0.53
N LEU A 71 -2.48 11.51 -0.18
CA LEU A 71 -1.71 12.75 -0.19
C LEU A 71 -1.74 13.45 1.17
N PHE A 72 -2.93 13.71 1.71
CA PHE A 72 -3.10 14.52 2.91
C PHE A 72 -2.97 13.72 4.19
N ALA A 73 -3.57 12.52 4.26
CA ALA A 73 -3.66 11.77 5.51
C ALA A 73 -2.45 10.87 5.79
N GLU A 74 -1.92 10.16 4.80
CA GLU A 74 -0.87 9.16 5.03
C GLU A 74 0.55 9.67 4.79
N GLY A 75 0.76 10.59 3.87
CA GLY A 75 2.09 11.00 3.45
C GLY A 75 2.59 12.29 4.09
N ALA A 76 2.02 13.40 3.65
CA ALA A 76 2.56 14.72 3.93
C ALA A 76 2.34 15.17 5.38
N LEU A 77 1.11 14.98 5.90
CA LEU A 77 0.77 15.40 7.26
C LEU A 77 1.57 14.62 8.32
N SER A 78 1.61 13.30 8.21
CA SER A 78 2.30 12.45 9.19
C SER A 78 3.79 12.74 9.26
N SER A 79 4.45 12.94 8.13
CA SER A 79 5.89 13.20 8.08
C SER A 79 6.31 14.57 8.65
N ALA A 80 5.44 15.58 8.54
CA ALA A 80 5.72 16.93 9.00
C ALA A 80 5.21 17.19 10.41
N PHE A 81 4.00 16.71 10.74
CA PHE A 81 3.31 17.02 11.99
C PHE A 81 3.83 16.21 13.17
N ILE A 82 3.99 14.88 13.02
CA ILE A 82 4.39 14.00 14.14
C ILE A 82 5.70 14.43 14.81
N PRO A 83 6.82 14.65 14.07
CA PRO A 83 8.07 15.07 14.70
C PRO A 83 7.97 16.44 15.38
N THR A 84 7.18 17.35 14.81
CA THR A 84 6.98 18.69 15.36
C THR A 84 6.17 18.61 16.65
N LEU A 85 5.05 17.87 16.65
CA LEU A 85 4.20 17.69 17.82
C LEU A 85 4.95 16.99 18.97
N THR A 86 5.70 15.94 18.67
CA THR A 86 6.51 15.21 19.68
C THR A 86 7.50 16.14 20.35
N ARG A 87 8.24 16.96 19.57
CA ARG A 87 9.19 17.92 20.14
C ARG A 87 8.51 18.99 20.99
N THR A 88 7.34 19.46 20.56
CA THR A 88 6.57 20.47 21.32
C THR A 88 6.06 19.88 22.63
N LEU A 89 5.51 18.66 22.62
CA LEU A 89 5.08 17.97 23.84
C LEU A 89 6.23 17.73 24.81
N ASP A 90 7.39 17.30 24.34
CA ASP A 90 8.53 16.94 25.17
C ASP A 90 9.24 18.18 25.76
N ARG A 91 9.27 19.31 25.05
CA ARG A 91 10.09 20.48 25.41
C ARG A 91 9.28 21.65 25.96
N GLU A 92 8.05 21.82 25.56
CA GLU A 92 7.26 23.03 25.78
C GLU A 92 5.93 22.77 26.50
N GLY A 93 5.57 21.49 26.63
CA GLY A 93 4.40 21.04 27.37
C GLY A 93 3.11 20.96 26.54
N ARG A 94 2.02 20.67 27.28
CA ARG A 94 0.73 20.35 26.67
C ARG A 94 0.05 21.56 26.04
N ASP A 95 0.10 22.71 26.69
CA ASP A 95 -0.60 23.92 26.21
C ASP A 95 -0.10 24.37 24.83
N GLU A 96 1.20 24.32 24.63
CA GLU A 96 1.80 24.70 23.34
C GLU A 96 1.54 23.62 22.27
N ALA A 97 1.49 22.35 22.67
CA ALA A 97 1.07 21.26 21.79
C ALA A 97 -0.40 21.40 21.36
N GLU A 98 -1.29 21.84 22.24
CA GLU A 98 -2.71 22.12 21.93
C GLU A 98 -2.86 23.30 20.95
N ARG A 99 -2.05 24.36 21.11
CA ARG A 99 -1.98 25.47 20.15
C ARG A 99 -1.48 25.00 18.77
N LEU A 100 -0.44 24.18 18.74
CA LEU A 100 0.06 23.61 17.48
C LEU A 100 -0.99 22.70 16.84
N TYR A 101 -1.63 21.83 17.61
CA TYR A 101 -2.71 20.95 17.16
C TYR A 101 -3.87 21.74 16.58
N THR A 102 -4.34 22.76 17.29
CA THR A 102 -5.40 23.67 16.83
C THR A 102 -5.01 24.39 15.54
N GLY A 103 -3.76 24.86 15.47
CA GLY A 103 -3.26 25.54 14.27
C GLY A 103 -3.27 24.64 13.04
N VAL A 104 -2.81 23.39 13.18
CA VAL A 104 -2.81 22.42 12.08
C VAL A 104 -4.24 21.99 11.74
N PHE A 105 -5.11 21.79 12.73
CA PHE A 105 -6.54 21.50 12.53
C PHE A 105 -7.25 22.60 11.71
N LEU A 106 -7.11 23.86 12.11
CA LEU A 106 -7.72 25.00 11.43
C LEU A 106 -7.21 25.12 9.99
N LEU A 107 -5.92 24.93 9.81
CA LEU A 107 -5.29 24.99 8.49
C LEU A 107 -5.77 23.86 7.57
N LEU A 108 -5.84 22.62 8.10
CA LEU A 108 -6.41 21.50 7.36
C LEU A 108 -7.86 21.78 6.97
N THR A 109 -8.67 22.29 7.89
CA THR A 109 -10.07 22.64 7.64
C THR A 109 -10.18 23.70 6.55
N LEU A 110 -9.36 24.75 6.63
CA LEU A 110 -9.34 25.85 5.67
C LEU A 110 -8.95 25.39 4.25
N ILE A 111 -8.04 24.42 4.14
CA ILE A 111 -7.61 23.86 2.85
C ILE A 111 -8.61 22.81 2.33
N LEU A 112 -9.04 21.91 3.20
CA LEU A 112 -9.85 20.77 2.78
C LEU A 112 -11.29 21.17 2.46
N LEU A 113 -11.86 22.15 3.17
CA LEU A 113 -13.24 22.57 2.93
C LEU A 113 -13.46 23.09 1.49
N PRO A 114 -12.66 24.03 0.96
CA PRO A 114 -12.73 24.44 -0.45
C PRO A 114 -12.47 23.27 -1.43
N VAL A 115 -11.53 22.38 -1.13
CA VAL A 115 -11.24 21.19 -1.96
C VAL A 115 -12.45 20.26 -2.02
N ILE A 116 -13.12 20.03 -0.88
CA ILE A 116 -14.32 19.18 -0.80
C ILE A 116 -15.47 19.84 -1.54
N LEU A 117 -15.75 21.12 -1.27
CA LEU A 117 -16.82 21.87 -1.95
C LEU A 117 -16.57 21.95 -3.46
N GLY A 118 -15.33 22.23 -3.88
CA GLY A 118 -14.93 22.18 -5.28
C GLY A 118 -15.11 20.81 -5.92
N GLY A 119 -14.67 19.75 -5.22
CA GLY A 119 -14.86 18.37 -5.68
C GLY A 119 -16.33 17.95 -5.80
N MET A 120 -17.20 18.44 -4.92
CA MET A 120 -18.65 18.21 -5.00
C MET A 120 -19.28 19.01 -6.13
N LEU A 121 -18.87 20.27 -6.32
CA LEU A 121 -19.39 21.15 -7.37
C LEU A 121 -18.97 20.67 -8.76
N PHE A 122 -17.69 20.37 -8.95
CA PHE A 122 -17.11 19.91 -10.22
C PHE A 122 -17.10 18.38 -10.36
N ALA A 123 -18.01 17.66 -9.67
CA ALA A 123 -18.09 16.20 -9.74
C ALA A 123 -18.33 15.66 -11.16
N PRO A 124 -19.19 16.26 -12.02
CA PRO A 124 -19.38 15.82 -13.39
C PRO A 124 -18.13 15.99 -14.27
N GLU A 125 -17.40 17.08 -14.08
CA GLU A 125 -16.15 17.39 -14.78
C GLU A 125 -15.03 16.45 -14.35
N ILE A 126 -14.93 16.19 -13.05
CA ILE A 126 -13.98 15.22 -12.48
C ILE A 126 -14.23 13.83 -13.07
N LEU A 127 -15.49 13.40 -13.11
CA LEU A 127 -15.84 12.09 -13.69
C LEU A 127 -15.51 12.04 -15.19
N SER A 128 -15.83 13.08 -15.93
CA SER A 128 -15.54 13.17 -17.37
C SER A 128 -14.03 13.18 -17.66
N LEU A 129 -13.22 13.75 -16.77
CA LEU A 129 -11.76 13.74 -16.86
C LEU A 129 -11.18 12.35 -16.55
N LEU A 130 -11.73 11.66 -15.56
CA LEU A 130 -11.25 10.33 -15.12
C LEU A 130 -11.67 9.20 -16.06
N ALA A 131 -12.88 9.30 -16.60
CA ALA A 131 -13.50 8.27 -17.43
C ALA A 131 -14.15 8.88 -18.68
N PRO A 132 -13.36 9.50 -19.58
CA PRO A 132 -13.88 10.15 -20.78
C PRO A 132 -14.57 9.20 -21.73
N GLY A 133 -14.25 7.89 -21.69
CA GLY A 133 -14.92 6.85 -22.47
C GLY A 133 -16.41 6.67 -22.10
N TRP A 134 -16.87 7.20 -20.97
CA TRP A 134 -18.27 7.13 -20.52
C TRP A 134 -19.07 8.41 -20.80
N SER A 135 -18.50 9.38 -21.51
CA SER A 135 -19.14 10.67 -21.80
C SER A 135 -20.46 10.55 -22.58
N ILE A 136 -20.70 9.42 -23.25
CA ILE A 136 -21.88 9.14 -24.08
C ILE A 136 -23.03 8.54 -23.26
N ASP A 137 -22.77 8.11 -22.01
CA ASP A 137 -23.75 7.47 -21.13
C ASP A 137 -24.20 8.44 -20.01
N PRO A 138 -25.35 9.15 -20.17
CA PRO A 138 -25.80 10.15 -19.21
C PRO A 138 -26.10 9.55 -17.84
N ASP A 139 -26.68 8.35 -17.79
CA ASP A 139 -27.08 7.68 -16.52
C ASP A 139 -25.85 7.35 -15.68
N ARG A 140 -24.78 6.86 -16.32
CA ARG A 140 -23.49 6.65 -15.64
C ARG A 140 -22.87 7.94 -15.13
N LYS A 141 -22.99 9.01 -15.93
CA LYS A 141 -22.43 10.31 -15.56
C LYS A 141 -23.13 10.89 -14.34
N ASP A 142 -24.47 10.82 -14.30
CA ASP A 142 -25.26 11.35 -13.19
C ASP A 142 -25.04 10.55 -11.91
N LEU A 143 -25.10 9.24 -12.01
CA LEU A 143 -24.87 8.34 -10.86
C LEU A 143 -23.44 8.48 -10.33
N GLY A 144 -22.43 8.50 -11.21
CA GLY A 144 -21.03 8.66 -10.82
C GLY A 144 -20.75 10.02 -10.19
N SER A 145 -21.34 11.09 -10.72
CA SER A 145 -21.24 12.44 -10.14
C SER A 145 -21.89 12.49 -8.75
N LEU A 146 -23.04 11.86 -8.58
CA LEU A 146 -23.69 11.74 -7.27
C LEU A 146 -22.79 10.99 -6.27
N MET A 147 -22.18 9.87 -6.69
CA MET A 147 -21.27 9.10 -5.85
C MET A 147 -20.03 9.93 -5.45
N ILE A 148 -19.46 10.68 -6.38
CA ILE A 148 -18.35 11.60 -6.09
C ILE A 148 -18.78 12.60 -5.01
N ARG A 149 -19.94 13.26 -5.17
CA ARG A 149 -20.47 14.23 -4.20
C ARG A 149 -20.63 13.61 -2.81
N ILE A 150 -21.17 12.40 -2.71
CA ILE A 150 -21.35 11.69 -1.43
C ILE A 150 -19.99 11.33 -0.79
N MET A 151 -19.00 10.94 -1.60
CA MET A 151 -17.72 10.45 -1.09
C MET A 151 -16.70 11.56 -0.78
N PHE A 152 -16.80 12.75 -1.38
CA PHE A 152 -15.81 13.81 -1.13
C PHE A 152 -15.68 14.24 0.34
N PRO A 153 -16.78 14.35 1.13
CA PRO A 153 -16.67 14.68 2.57
C PRO A 153 -15.89 13.65 3.39
N PHE A 154 -15.75 12.40 2.92
CA PHE A 154 -14.85 11.40 3.51
C PHE A 154 -13.43 11.93 3.70
N LEU A 155 -12.94 12.76 2.77
CA LEU A 155 -11.60 13.35 2.84
C LEU A 155 -11.37 14.14 4.13
N TYR A 156 -12.38 14.84 4.61
CA TYR A 156 -12.30 15.59 5.88
C TYR A 156 -12.08 14.66 7.07
N PHE A 157 -12.95 13.67 7.22
CA PHE A 157 -12.88 12.74 8.36
C PHE A 157 -11.61 11.93 8.39
N ILE A 158 -11.14 11.46 7.23
CA ILE A 158 -9.90 10.69 7.17
C ILE A 158 -8.66 11.56 7.44
N SER A 159 -8.68 12.83 7.08
CA SER A 159 -7.61 13.77 7.42
C SER A 159 -7.60 14.13 8.90
N LEU A 160 -8.78 14.26 9.53
CA LEU A 160 -8.88 14.38 10.98
C LEU A 160 -8.40 13.11 11.71
N SER A 161 -8.71 11.92 11.16
CA SER A 161 -8.18 10.65 11.65
C SER A 161 -6.64 10.63 11.61
N ALA A 162 -6.02 11.15 10.55
CA ALA A 162 -4.57 11.26 10.44
C ALA A 162 -3.96 12.27 11.44
N LEU A 163 -4.66 13.36 11.71
CA LEU A 163 -4.24 14.33 12.73
C LEU A 163 -4.25 13.70 14.13
N ILE A 164 -5.32 12.96 14.48
CA ILE A 164 -5.41 12.21 15.76
C ILE A 164 -4.36 11.09 15.81
N MET A 165 -4.12 10.39 14.71
CA MET A 165 -3.01 9.43 14.61
C MET A 165 -1.67 10.08 14.97
N GLY A 166 -1.45 11.33 14.56
CA GLY A 166 -0.28 12.11 14.94
C GLY A 166 -0.16 12.30 16.47
N VAL A 167 -1.27 12.56 17.15
CA VAL A 167 -1.32 12.67 18.62
C VAL A 167 -0.97 11.33 19.27
N TYR A 168 -1.57 10.23 18.82
CA TYR A 168 -1.24 8.89 19.31
C TYR A 168 0.24 8.55 19.15
N ASN A 169 0.80 8.83 17.98
CA ASN A 169 2.20 8.54 17.67
C ASN A 169 3.16 9.39 18.51
N ALA A 170 2.84 10.67 18.74
CA ALA A 170 3.61 11.55 19.64
C ALA A 170 3.59 11.04 21.09
N GLN A 171 2.51 10.41 21.52
CA GLN A 171 2.35 9.76 22.83
C GLN A 171 2.89 8.31 22.86
N LYS A 172 3.57 7.84 21.80
CA LYS A 172 4.12 6.47 21.67
C LYS A 172 3.07 5.35 21.73
N ARG A 173 1.83 5.64 21.35
CA ARG A 173 0.69 4.70 21.29
C ARG A 173 0.40 4.30 19.85
N PHE A 174 1.03 3.25 19.33
CA PHE A 174 0.99 2.90 17.91
C PHE A 174 -0.11 1.88 17.52
N PHE A 175 -0.67 1.17 18.50
CA PHE A 175 -1.62 0.08 18.24
C PHE A 175 -2.93 0.58 17.62
N LEU A 176 -3.56 1.58 18.23
CA LEU A 176 -4.88 2.04 17.81
C LEU A 176 -4.86 2.71 16.42
N PRO A 177 -3.90 3.57 16.09
CA PRO A 177 -3.74 4.06 14.72
C PRO A 177 -3.61 2.94 13.68
N ALA A 178 -2.87 1.87 14.01
CA ALA A 178 -2.68 0.72 13.10
C ALA A 178 -3.97 -0.13 12.96
N ALA A 179 -4.81 -0.18 13.99
CA ALA A 179 -6.07 -0.92 13.99
C ALA A 179 -7.26 -0.12 13.42
N SER A 180 -7.23 1.21 13.46
CA SER A 180 -8.36 2.07 13.11
C SER A 180 -8.92 1.89 11.69
N PRO A 181 -8.13 1.51 10.63
CA PRO A 181 -8.69 1.21 9.32
C PRO A 181 -9.63 0.00 9.30
N ILE A 182 -9.66 -0.81 10.38
CA ILE A 182 -10.65 -1.86 10.55
C ILE A 182 -12.06 -1.27 10.61
N ALA A 183 -12.24 -0.14 11.33
CA ALA A 183 -13.54 0.54 11.42
C ALA A 183 -14.03 1.01 10.05
N PHE A 184 -13.14 1.55 9.21
CA PHE A 184 -13.45 1.89 7.81
C PHE A 184 -13.90 0.66 7.02
N SER A 185 -13.17 -0.44 7.13
CA SER A 185 -13.49 -1.68 6.40
C SER A 185 -14.83 -2.27 6.88
N LEU A 186 -15.11 -2.25 8.19
CA LEU A 186 -16.37 -2.73 8.75
C LEU A 186 -17.57 -1.88 8.28
N ALA A 187 -17.43 -0.57 8.17
CA ALA A 187 -18.49 0.30 7.66
C ALA A 187 -18.82 -0.02 6.19
N LEU A 188 -17.80 -0.27 5.34
CA LEU A 188 -18.05 -0.69 3.96
C LEU A 188 -18.62 -2.11 3.88
N ILE A 189 -18.18 -3.04 4.71
CA ILE A 189 -18.76 -4.39 4.80
C ILE A 189 -20.23 -4.28 5.17
N ALA A 190 -20.57 -3.51 6.20
CA ALA A 190 -21.96 -3.28 6.59
C ALA A 190 -22.76 -2.67 5.43
N ALA A 191 -22.24 -1.64 4.75
CA ALA A 191 -22.89 -1.03 3.60
C ALA A 191 -23.09 -2.01 2.42
N THR A 192 -22.15 -2.94 2.20
CA THR A 192 -22.26 -3.97 1.17
C THR A 192 -23.35 -4.99 1.50
N LEU A 193 -23.49 -5.36 2.77
CA LEU A 193 -24.44 -6.37 3.24
C LEU A 193 -25.85 -5.81 3.51
N LEU A 194 -26.04 -4.48 3.48
CA LEU A 194 -27.37 -3.89 3.66
C LEU A 194 -28.38 -4.40 2.63
N PRO A 195 -29.59 -4.81 3.06
CA PRO A 195 -30.67 -5.22 2.16
C PRO A 195 -31.07 -4.11 1.19
N ASP A 196 -31.49 -4.50 -0.02
CA ASP A 196 -31.91 -3.56 -1.07
C ASP A 196 -33.15 -2.74 -0.67
N SER A 197 -33.96 -3.24 0.24
CA SER A 197 -35.16 -2.59 0.74
C SER A 197 -34.90 -1.40 1.68
N LEU A 198 -33.72 -1.29 2.29
CA LEU A 198 -33.44 -0.27 3.31
C LEU A 198 -33.12 1.11 2.75
N LEU A 199 -32.58 1.19 1.54
CA LEU A 199 -32.23 2.48 0.91
C LEU A 199 -32.72 2.46 -0.54
N PRO A 200 -33.60 3.39 -0.92
CA PRO A 200 -34.07 3.51 -2.30
C PRO A 200 -32.92 3.93 -3.23
N GLY A 201 -32.99 3.47 -4.48
CA GLY A 201 -32.00 3.78 -5.51
C GLY A 201 -31.01 2.64 -5.80
N PRO A 202 -30.05 2.86 -6.72
CA PRO A 202 -29.09 1.85 -7.13
C PRO A 202 -28.28 1.31 -5.96
N PRO A 203 -28.11 -0.02 -5.83
CA PRO A 203 -27.37 -0.65 -4.72
C PRO A 203 -25.97 -0.11 -4.48
N ILE A 204 -25.32 0.39 -5.53
CA ILE A 204 -23.96 0.94 -5.46
C ILE A 204 -23.84 2.23 -4.63
N LEU A 205 -24.93 3.00 -4.48
CA LEU A 205 -24.95 4.21 -3.65
C LEU A 205 -24.65 3.91 -2.17
N ARG A 206 -25.00 2.70 -1.72
CA ARG A 206 -24.66 2.26 -0.35
C ARG A 206 -23.17 2.21 -0.11
N LEU A 207 -22.39 1.80 -1.14
CA LEU A 207 -20.93 1.85 -1.02
C LEU A 207 -20.40 3.28 -0.91
N ALA A 208 -21.00 4.24 -1.64
CA ALA A 208 -20.63 5.63 -1.51
C ALA A 208 -20.89 6.17 -0.09
N LEU A 209 -22.09 5.85 0.46
CA LEU A 209 -22.41 6.14 1.86
C LEU A 209 -21.51 5.38 2.83
N GLY A 210 -21.17 4.13 2.51
CA GLY A 210 -20.23 3.31 3.26
C GLY A 210 -18.82 3.91 3.34
N VAL A 211 -18.34 4.55 2.28
CA VAL A 211 -17.06 5.30 2.29
C VAL A 211 -17.13 6.47 3.26
N LEU A 212 -18.20 7.25 3.20
CA LEU A 212 -18.39 8.39 4.12
C LEU A 212 -18.51 7.92 5.57
N ALA A 213 -19.35 6.93 5.83
CA ALA A 213 -19.52 6.32 7.15
C ALA A 213 -18.21 5.68 7.65
N GLY A 214 -17.43 5.10 6.74
CA GLY A 214 -16.11 4.53 7.03
C GLY A 214 -15.12 5.57 7.52
N GLY A 215 -15.04 6.73 6.85
CA GLY A 215 -14.21 7.85 7.31
C GLY A 215 -14.63 8.38 8.67
N LEU A 216 -15.93 8.57 8.85
CA LEU A 216 -16.52 9.03 10.12
C LEU A 216 -16.25 8.02 11.26
N SER A 217 -16.44 6.71 11.00
CA SER A 217 -16.22 5.68 12.01
C SER A 217 -14.73 5.53 12.37
N GLN A 218 -13.83 5.61 11.40
CA GLN A 218 -12.38 5.57 11.65
C GLN A 218 -11.92 6.75 12.49
N TRP A 219 -12.36 7.95 12.17
CA TRP A 219 -12.10 9.15 12.98
C TRP A 219 -12.74 9.05 14.36
N GLY A 220 -14.02 8.67 14.43
CA GLY A 220 -14.79 8.59 15.67
C GLY A 220 -14.19 7.60 16.67
N VAL A 221 -13.80 6.40 16.21
CA VAL A 221 -13.15 5.39 17.07
C VAL A 221 -11.82 5.92 17.63
N GLN A 222 -11.01 6.56 16.82
CA GLN A 222 -9.77 7.16 17.31
C GLN A 222 -10.03 8.28 18.31
N TRP A 223 -10.99 9.16 18.01
CA TRP A 223 -11.34 10.28 18.86
C TRP A 223 -11.93 9.81 20.21
N LEU A 224 -12.83 8.83 20.19
CA LEU A 224 -13.45 8.29 21.41
C LEU A 224 -12.42 7.60 22.31
N LEU A 225 -11.55 6.77 21.74
CA LEU A 225 -10.58 5.98 22.52
C LEU A 225 -9.33 6.76 22.95
N LEU A 226 -9.14 8.00 22.48
CA LEU A 226 -8.08 8.86 22.96
C LEU A 226 -8.35 9.34 24.41
N GLY A 227 -9.62 9.46 24.80
CA GLY A 227 -10.05 9.77 26.16
C GLY A 227 -9.46 11.09 26.68
N GLU A 228 -8.94 11.08 27.90
CA GLU A 228 -8.32 12.26 28.57
C GLU A 228 -7.00 12.72 27.91
N ASN A 229 -6.38 11.85 27.07
CA ASN A 229 -5.16 12.22 26.36
C ASN A 229 -5.41 13.07 25.09
N ARG A 230 -6.67 13.49 24.86
CA ARG A 230 -7.01 14.38 23.75
C ARG A 230 -6.30 15.72 23.92
N LEU A 231 -5.79 16.24 22.81
CA LEU A 231 -5.44 17.64 22.76
C LEU A 231 -6.71 18.44 22.43
N HIS A 232 -6.96 19.49 23.21
CA HIS A 232 -8.13 20.33 23.03
C HIS A 232 -7.90 21.35 21.92
N ILE A 233 -8.98 21.72 21.27
CA ILE A 233 -8.96 22.83 20.31
C ILE A 233 -9.11 24.12 21.13
N VAL A 234 -8.08 24.95 21.09
CA VAL A 234 -8.00 26.22 21.84
C VAL A 234 -7.87 27.39 20.88
N ASP A 235 -8.40 28.54 21.26
CA ASP A 235 -8.24 29.79 20.51
C ASP A 235 -8.64 29.73 19.01
N VAL A 236 -9.76 29.06 18.69
CA VAL A 236 -10.26 28.87 17.31
C VAL A 236 -10.41 30.19 16.55
N PHE A 237 -10.77 31.27 17.24
CA PHE A 237 -10.99 32.59 16.62
C PHE A 237 -9.70 33.34 16.28
N SER A 238 -8.54 32.80 16.64
CA SER A 238 -7.25 33.43 16.40
C SER A 238 -6.55 32.90 15.13
N VAL A 239 -7.27 32.76 13.99
CA VAL A 239 -6.72 32.29 12.71
C VAL A 239 -5.48 33.11 12.29
N ALA A 240 -5.49 34.43 12.51
CA ALA A 240 -4.35 35.30 12.21
C ALA A 240 -3.09 34.93 13.01
N LYS A 241 -3.24 34.58 14.31
CA LYS A 241 -2.13 34.10 15.14
C LYS A 241 -1.64 32.72 14.69
N THR A 242 -2.53 31.88 14.18
CA THR A 242 -2.19 30.56 13.63
C THR A 242 -1.27 30.66 12.44
N TRP A 243 -1.53 31.58 11.49
CA TRP A 243 -0.65 31.84 10.35
C TRP A 243 0.72 32.41 10.74
N GLN A 244 0.78 33.17 11.82
CA GLN A 244 2.02 33.74 12.33
C GLN A 244 2.86 32.71 13.12
N ASN A 245 2.28 31.56 13.52
CA ASN A 245 3.04 30.54 14.24
C ASN A 245 4.08 29.88 13.32
N PRO A 246 5.40 30.04 13.62
CA PRO A 246 6.46 29.50 12.76
C PRO A 246 6.41 27.97 12.61
N ARG A 247 5.88 27.27 13.61
CA ARG A 247 5.79 25.80 13.61
C ARG A 247 4.70 25.32 12.65
N VAL A 248 3.53 25.99 12.64
CA VAL A 248 2.45 25.68 11.70
C VAL A 248 2.93 25.93 10.26
N ARG A 249 3.59 27.08 10.01
CA ARG A 249 4.23 27.37 8.72
C ARG A 249 5.29 26.32 8.34
N GLY A 250 6.09 25.89 9.29
CA GLY A 250 7.10 24.84 9.09
C GLY A 250 6.49 23.48 8.72
N VAL A 251 5.34 23.10 9.30
CA VAL A 251 4.58 21.92 8.91
C VAL A 251 4.09 22.06 7.46
N MET A 252 3.51 23.20 7.11
CA MET A 252 3.01 23.45 5.75
C MET A 252 4.09 23.45 4.68
N ALA A 253 5.22 24.09 4.95
CA ALA A 253 6.34 24.15 4.02
C ALA A 253 6.88 22.75 3.68
N ARG A 254 6.69 21.77 4.56
CA ARG A 254 7.09 20.37 4.33
C ARG A 254 6.00 19.55 3.63
N ILE A 255 4.73 19.88 3.82
CA ILE A 255 3.60 19.21 3.16
C ILE A 255 3.63 19.43 1.65
N LEU A 256 3.86 20.65 1.20
CA LEU A 256 3.75 21.03 -0.22
C LEU A 256 4.70 20.23 -1.15
N PRO A 257 6.01 20.09 -0.85
CA PRO A 257 6.89 19.26 -1.66
C PRO A 257 6.55 17.76 -1.62
N ALA A 258 6.07 17.25 -0.46
CA ALA A 258 5.69 15.85 -0.31
C ALA A 258 4.47 15.50 -1.20
N VAL A 259 3.52 16.41 -1.31
CA VAL A 259 2.36 16.26 -2.22
C VAL A 259 2.82 16.13 -3.66
N GLY A 260 3.77 16.97 -4.12
CA GLY A 260 4.30 16.91 -5.50
C GLY A 260 4.89 15.54 -5.87
N GLY A 261 5.65 14.93 -4.96
CA GLY A 261 6.24 13.59 -5.18
C GLY A 261 5.18 12.47 -5.28
N LEU A 262 4.11 12.56 -4.51
CA LEU A 262 3.04 11.57 -4.50
C LEU A 262 2.17 11.61 -5.76
N TRP A 263 2.02 12.77 -6.43
CA TRP A 263 1.29 12.89 -7.69
C TRP A 263 1.81 11.97 -8.78
N VAL A 264 3.14 11.80 -8.89
CA VAL A 264 3.74 10.93 -9.91
C VAL A 264 3.37 9.46 -9.67
N THR A 265 3.33 9.02 -8.41
CA THR A 265 2.95 7.65 -8.07
C THR A 265 1.47 7.39 -8.30
N GLN A 266 0.61 8.35 -8.04
CA GLN A 266 -0.83 8.27 -8.29
C GLN A 266 -1.19 8.36 -9.78
N GLY A 267 -0.34 8.97 -10.60
CA GLY A 267 -0.52 9.10 -12.04
C GLY A 267 -0.72 7.76 -12.76
N ASN A 268 -0.04 6.70 -12.32
CA ASN A 268 -0.21 5.36 -12.88
C ASN A 268 -1.65 4.83 -12.74
N LEU A 269 -2.30 5.14 -11.62
CA LEU A 269 -3.69 4.74 -11.38
C LEU A 269 -4.68 5.58 -12.20
N LEU A 270 -4.37 6.87 -12.41
CA LEU A 270 -5.17 7.74 -13.26
C LEU A 270 -5.12 7.30 -14.72
N ILE A 271 -3.93 6.97 -15.24
CA ILE A 271 -3.76 6.41 -16.59
C ILE A 271 -4.61 5.14 -16.76
N ALA A 272 -4.53 4.21 -15.82
CA ALA A 272 -5.29 2.96 -15.88
C ALA A 272 -6.81 3.20 -15.85
N THR A 273 -7.27 4.21 -15.11
CA THR A 273 -8.69 4.59 -15.04
C THR A 273 -9.14 5.24 -16.35
N LEU A 274 -8.36 6.18 -16.87
CA LEU A 274 -8.64 6.90 -18.11
C LEU A 274 -8.78 5.93 -19.28
N PHE A 275 -7.75 5.14 -19.56
CA PHE A 275 -7.79 4.17 -20.68
C PHE A 275 -8.75 3.02 -20.40
N GLY A 276 -8.92 2.60 -19.15
CA GLY A 276 -9.88 1.57 -18.76
C GLY A 276 -11.34 1.96 -19.08
N SER A 277 -11.66 3.26 -19.08
CA SER A 277 -12.99 3.74 -19.43
C SER A 277 -13.39 3.53 -20.90
N TYR A 278 -12.42 3.39 -21.79
CA TYR A 278 -12.65 3.08 -23.21
C TYR A 278 -12.70 1.58 -23.51
N LEU A 279 -12.38 0.74 -22.53
CA LEU A 279 -12.37 -0.71 -22.69
C LEU A 279 -13.68 -1.36 -22.25
N ALA A 280 -13.74 -2.68 -22.33
CA ALA A 280 -14.91 -3.45 -21.91
C ALA A 280 -15.27 -3.16 -20.46
N THR A 281 -16.55 -3.13 -20.18
CA THR A 281 -17.12 -3.01 -18.83
C THR A 281 -16.46 -4.02 -17.88
N GLY A 282 -16.12 -3.57 -16.67
CA GLY A 282 -15.44 -4.39 -15.67
C GLY A 282 -13.93 -4.29 -15.67
N THR A 283 -13.34 -3.62 -16.66
CA THR A 283 -11.87 -3.48 -16.76
C THR A 283 -11.25 -2.79 -15.55
N ILE A 284 -11.86 -1.70 -15.07
CA ILE A 284 -11.31 -0.92 -13.94
C ILE A 284 -11.42 -1.72 -12.64
N ALA A 285 -12.54 -2.39 -12.42
CA ALA A 285 -12.75 -3.27 -11.26
C ALA A 285 -11.80 -4.48 -11.29
N ALA A 286 -11.61 -5.11 -12.45
CA ALA A 286 -10.68 -6.22 -12.63
C ALA A 286 -9.22 -5.81 -12.31
N LEU A 287 -8.78 -4.64 -12.76
CA LEU A 287 -7.47 -4.06 -12.42
C LEU A 287 -7.34 -3.84 -10.91
N TYR A 288 -8.40 -3.36 -10.26
CA TYR A 288 -8.39 -3.14 -8.82
C TYR A 288 -8.24 -4.46 -8.04
N TYR A 289 -9.04 -5.48 -8.36
CA TYR A 289 -8.97 -6.79 -7.69
C TYR A 289 -7.63 -7.50 -7.95
N ALA A 290 -7.13 -7.47 -9.19
CA ALA A 290 -5.83 -8.04 -9.52
C ALA A 290 -4.68 -7.36 -8.74
N MET A 291 -4.70 -6.03 -8.61
CA MET A 291 -3.70 -5.30 -7.84
C MET A 291 -3.74 -5.67 -6.36
N ARG A 292 -4.90 -6.02 -5.78
CA ARG A 292 -5.00 -6.49 -4.39
C ARG A 292 -4.22 -7.76 -4.16
N LEU A 293 -4.26 -8.71 -5.10
CA LEU A 293 -3.48 -9.95 -5.01
C LEU A 293 -1.97 -9.68 -5.07
N VAL A 294 -1.55 -8.76 -5.93
CA VAL A 294 -0.14 -8.34 -6.05
C VAL A 294 0.37 -7.63 -4.80
N GLN A 295 -0.49 -6.84 -4.14
CA GLN A 295 -0.13 -6.13 -2.91
C GLN A 295 0.14 -7.07 -1.72
N PHE A 296 -0.38 -8.30 -1.74
CA PHE A 296 -0.17 -9.24 -0.66
C PHE A 296 1.31 -9.66 -0.51
N PRO A 297 1.98 -10.22 -1.54
CA PRO A 297 3.43 -10.50 -1.46
C PRO A 297 4.26 -9.24 -1.21
N LEU A 298 3.93 -8.11 -1.87
CA LEU A 298 4.63 -6.84 -1.67
C LEU A 298 4.56 -6.34 -0.22
N GLY A 299 3.43 -6.55 0.44
CA GLY A 299 3.25 -6.14 1.82
C GLY A 299 4.03 -7.00 2.81
N LEU A 300 4.08 -8.32 2.57
CA LEU A 300 4.80 -9.27 3.42
C LEU A 300 6.31 -8.98 3.40
N ILE A 301 6.87 -8.76 2.22
CA ILE A 301 8.31 -8.52 2.05
C ILE A 301 8.69 -7.08 2.40
N GLY A 302 7.83 -6.10 2.11
CA GLY A 302 8.06 -4.72 2.52
C GLY A 302 8.30 -4.58 4.03
N ALA A 303 7.59 -5.35 4.84
CA ALA A 303 7.79 -5.40 6.29
C ALA A 303 9.15 -6.05 6.66
N ALA A 304 9.51 -7.18 6.02
CA ALA A 304 10.77 -7.87 6.28
C ALA A 304 11.99 -7.01 5.90
N VAL A 305 11.94 -6.35 4.74
CA VAL A 305 12.99 -5.43 4.26
C VAL A 305 13.11 -4.20 5.16
N ALA A 306 11.98 -3.63 5.61
CA ALA A 306 11.99 -2.45 6.47
C ALA A 306 12.65 -2.74 7.82
N THR A 307 12.44 -3.91 8.40
CA THR A 307 13.01 -4.26 9.71
C THR A 307 14.51 -4.56 9.68
N VAL A 308 15.04 -4.98 8.54
CA VAL A 308 16.46 -5.38 8.42
C VAL A 308 17.31 -4.28 7.77
N ILE A 309 16.80 -3.63 6.73
CA ILE A 309 17.61 -2.73 5.88
C ILE A 309 17.59 -1.27 6.39
N LEU A 310 16.45 -0.78 6.89
CA LEU A 310 16.32 0.60 7.36
C LEU A 310 17.28 0.96 8.51
N PRO A 311 17.47 0.13 9.55
CA PRO A 311 18.45 0.41 10.60
C PRO A 311 19.88 0.45 10.06
N LEU A 312 20.23 -0.42 9.11
CA LEU A 312 21.57 -0.46 8.50
C LEU A 312 21.83 0.80 7.67
N PHE A 313 20.85 1.26 6.88
CA PHE A 313 20.98 2.53 6.14
C PHE A 313 21.13 3.73 7.07
N SER A 314 20.39 3.77 8.19
CA SER A 314 20.45 4.89 9.12
C SER A 314 21.76 4.95 9.93
N LEU A 315 22.36 3.81 10.23
CA LEU A 315 23.67 3.73 10.88
C LEU A 315 24.77 4.23 9.95
N HIS A 316 24.79 3.80 8.70
CA HIS A 316 25.80 4.21 7.72
C HIS A 316 25.67 5.67 7.26
N ALA A 317 24.45 6.22 7.24
CA ALA A 317 24.21 7.62 6.91
C ALA A 317 24.61 8.60 8.04
N ARG A 318 24.63 8.15 9.30
CA ARG A 318 24.99 8.99 10.46
C ARG A 318 26.49 9.20 10.62
N ASP A 319 27.29 8.23 10.24
CA ASP A 319 28.74 8.27 10.48
C ASP A 319 29.50 9.17 9.49
N GLY A 320 28.82 9.81 8.52
CA GLY A 320 29.38 10.82 7.59
C GLY A 320 30.65 10.39 6.82
N THR A 321 31.25 9.32 7.26
CA THR A 321 32.52 8.74 6.82
C THR A 321 32.42 7.25 6.48
N GLY A 322 31.18 6.67 6.49
CA GLY A 322 30.97 5.27 6.09
C GLY A 322 31.33 5.10 4.61
N PRO A 323 32.15 4.10 4.22
CA PRO A 323 32.51 3.92 2.83
C PRO A 323 31.22 3.68 2.01
N GLN A 324 31.12 4.36 0.86
CA GLN A 324 30.08 4.15 -0.17
C GLN A 324 29.90 2.65 -0.49
N GLU A 325 30.91 1.86 -0.24
CA GLU A 325 30.97 0.42 -0.35
C GLU A 325 29.99 -0.31 0.58
N LYS A 326 29.86 0.10 1.87
CA LYS A 326 28.89 -0.48 2.81
C LYS A 326 27.45 -0.20 2.43
N LEU A 327 27.18 0.97 1.84
CA LEU A 327 25.86 1.31 1.28
C LEU A 327 25.54 0.40 0.09
N ALA A 328 26.51 0.21 -0.80
CA ALA A 328 26.39 -0.66 -1.97
C ALA A 328 26.15 -2.13 -1.56
N GLU A 329 26.89 -2.62 -0.57
CA GLU A 329 26.73 -3.99 -0.04
C GLU A 329 25.35 -4.20 0.61
N THR A 330 24.91 -3.26 1.45
CA THR A 330 23.59 -3.31 2.09
C THR A 330 22.47 -3.30 1.06
N LEU A 331 22.60 -2.46 0.03
CA LEU A 331 21.67 -2.39 -1.09
C LEU A 331 21.64 -3.72 -1.87
N ALA A 332 22.81 -4.29 -2.17
CA ALA A 332 22.94 -5.54 -2.89
C ALA A 332 22.29 -6.71 -2.14
N HIS A 333 22.54 -6.83 -0.84
CA HIS A 333 21.90 -7.86 -0.01
C HIS A 333 20.37 -7.71 0.04
N GLY A 334 19.88 -6.49 0.25
CA GLY A 334 18.44 -6.23 0.29
C GLY A 334 17.75 -6.50 -1.04
N TYR A 335 18.38 -6.11 -2.12
CA TYR A 335 17.82 -6.33 -3.45
C TYR A 335 17.81 -7.82 -3.85
N ARG A 336 18.90 -8.56 -3.59
CA ARG A 336 18.96 -10.03 -3.81
C ARG A 336 17.91 -10.77 -3.00
N ALA A 337 17.76 -10.42 -1.72
CA ALA A 337 16.71 -11.01 -0.88
C ALA A 337 15.30 -10.72 -1.44
N SER A 338 15.10 -9.51 -1.99
CA SER A 338 13.85 -9.17 -2.66
C SER A 338 13.62 -9.99 -3.92
N LEU A 339 14.62 -10.14 -4.79
CA LEU A 339 14.51 -10.98 -6.00
C LEU A 339 14.23 -12.44 -5.64
N PHE A 340 14.93 -12.98 -4.64
CA PHE A 340 14.78 -14.35 -4.15
C PHE A 340 13.34 -14.67 -3.73
N LEU A 341 12.60 -13.69 -3.21
CA LEU A 341 11.23 -13.86 -2.75
C LEU A 341 10.19 -13.42 -3.81
N MET A 342 10.46 -12.34 -4.57
CA MET A 342 9.48 -11.78 -5.51
C MET A 342 9.39 -12.53 -6.83
N LEU A 343 10.48 -13.07 -7.35
CA LEU A 343 10.44 -13.84 -8.60
C LEU A 343 9.60 -15.12 -8.46
N PRO A 344 9.78 -15.98 -7.44
CA PRO A 344 8.91 -17.14 -7.27
C PRO A 344 7.47 -16.75 -6.89
N ALA A 345 7.25 -15.65 -6.15
CA ALA A 345 5.90 -15.15 -5.88
C ALA A 345 5.19 -14.70 -7.16
N SER A 346 5.91 -14.01 -8.07
CA SER A 346 5.42 -13.67 -9.40
C SER A 346 5.04 -14.91 -10.20
N ALA A 347 5.94 -15.89 -10.25
CA ALA A 347 5.72 -17.16 -10.93
C ALA A 347 4.50 -17.92 -10.37
N GLY A 348 4.36 -17.97 -9.04
CA GLY A 348 3.22 -18.60 -8.37
C GLY A 348 1.89 -17.89 -8.65
N LEU A 349 1.87 -16.55 -8.63
CA LEU A 349 0.67 -15.77 -8.99
C LEU A 349 0.26 -16.00 -10.44
N ILE A 350 1.22 -16.08 -11.38
CA ILE A 350 0.93 -16.36 -12.79
C ILE A 350 0.44 -17.79 -12.98
N ALA A 351 1.08 -18.78 -12.32
CA ALA A 351 0.71 -20.18 -12.43
C ALA A 351 -0.69 -20.47 -11.88
N LEU A 352 -1.01 -19.90 -10.73
CA LEU A 352 -2.24 -20.15 -9.97
C LEU A 352 -3.29 -19.03 -10.12
N ARG A 353 -3.17 -18.14 -11.09
CA ARG A 353 -4.06 -16.99 -11.27
C ARG A 353 -5.54 -17.34 -11.27
N GLU A 354 -5.90 -18.38 -12.02
CA GLU A 354 -7.30 -18.81 -12.17
C GLU A 354 -7.87 -19.40 -10.88
N PRO A 355 -7.25 -20.43 -10.27
CA PRO A 355 -7.78 -20.99 -9.04
C PRO A 355 -7.75 -20.01 -7.85
N LEU A 356 -6.76 -19.11 -7.79
CA LEU A 356 -6.74 -18.05 -6.79
C LEU A 356 -7.94 -17.10 -6.92
N ILE A 357 -8.24 -16.66 -8.13
CA ILE A 357 -9.35 -15.75 -8.38
C ILE A 357 -10.69 -16.47 -8.17
N ARG A 358 -10.81 -17.73 -8.60
CA ARG A 358 -11.99 -18.56 -8.32
C ARG A 358 -12.26 -18.66 -6.82
N LEU A 359 -11.23 -19.03 -6.05
CA LEU A 359 -11.36 -19.20 -4.60
C LEU A 359 -11.73 -17.91 -3.88
N LEU A 360 -11.14 -16.78 -4.28
CA LEU A 360 -11.22 -15.54 -3.53
C LEU A 360 -12.36 -14.63 -3.97
N PHE A 361 -12.72 -14.64 -5.25
CA PHE A 361 -13.65 -13.67 -5.80
C PHE A 361 -14.84 -14.28 -6.58
N GLN A 362 -14.73 -15.50 -7.14
CA GLN A 362 -15.76 -16.02 -8.02
C GLN A 362 -16.98 -16.53 -7.23
N HIS A 363 -17.69 -15.59 -6.62
CA HIS A 363 -18.93 -15.80 -5.88
C HIS A 363 -19.97 -14.75 -6.30
N GLY A 364 -21.25 -15.08 -6.16
CA GLY A 364 -22.35 -14.14 -6.45
C GLY A 364 -22.30 -13.56 -7.87
N HIS A 365 -22.22 -12.24 -7.99
CA HIS A 365 -22.18 -11.54 -9.28
C HIS A 365 -20.78 -11.54 -9.94
N PHE A 366 -19.76 -12.03 -9.27
CA PHE A 366 -18.42 -12.19 -9.87
C PHE A 366 -18.38 -13.49 -10.69
N ASN A 367 -18.76 -13.41 -11.95
CA ASN A 367 -18.89 -14.53 -12.87
C ASN A 367 -17.56 -14.96 -13.51
N SER A 368 -17.62 -15.94 -14.42
CA SER A 368 -16.45 -16.45 -15.14
C SER A 368 -15.76 -15.38 -16.01
N THR A 369 -16.52 -14.47 -16.62
CA THR A 369 -15.97 -13.36 -17.40
C THR A 369 -15.17 -12.42 -16.50
N SER A 370 -15.70 -12.10 -15.31
CA SER A 370 -14.98 -11.33 -14.28
C SER A 370 -13.68 -12.00 -13.87
N ALA A 371 -13.71 -13.33 -13.71
CA ALA A 371 -12.53 -14.11 -13.35
C ALA A 371 -11.45 -14.06 -14.43
N VAL A 372 -11.82 -14.22 -15.70
CA VAL A 372 -10.88 -14.15 -16.85
C VAL A 372 -10.25 -12.76 -16.97
N GLN A 373 -11.06 -11.69 -16.90
CA GLN A 373 -10.55 -10.32 -16.95
C GLN A 373 -9.56 -10.05 -15.82
N THR A 374 -9.89 -10.46 -14.59
CA THR A 374 -9.04 -10.26 -13.42
C THR A 374 -7.76 -11.11 -13.50
N ALA A 375 -7.84 -12.36 -13.99
CA ALA A 375 -6.68 -13.22 -14.21
C ALA A 375 -5.73 -12.65 -15.27
N THR A 376 -6.27 -12.07 -16.32
CA THR A 376 -5.51 -11.40 -17.38
C THR A 376 -4.79 -10.15 -16.84
N ALA A 377 -5.46 -9.35 -16.05
CA ALA A 377 -4.84 -8.20 -15.35
C ALA A 377 -3.74 -8.65 -14.38
N LEU A 378 -3.99 -9.75 -13.65
CA LEU A 378 -3.02 -10.30 -12.69
C LEU A 378 -1.71 -10.71 -13.36
N ILE A 379 -1.74 -11.31 -14.55
CA ILE A 379 -0.52 -11.62 -15.31
C ILE A 379 0.27 -10.34 -15.59
N GLY A 380 -0.42 -9.31 -16.12
CA GLY A 380 0.22 -8.04 -16.44
C GLY A 380 0.94 -7.41 -15.25
N TYR A 381 0.34 -7.43 -14.07
CA TYR A 381 0.96 -6.93 -12.83
C TYR A 381 2.04 -7.86 -12.27
N ALA A 382 1.81 -9.17 -12.29
CA ALA A 382 2.72 -10.13 -11.69
C ALA A 382 4.09 -10.14 -12.39
N ILE A 383 4.16 -9.90 -13.69
CA ILE A 383 5.42 -9.73 -14.45
C ILE A 383 6.30 -8.64 -13.81
N GLY A 384 5.71 -7.55 -13.33
CA GLY A 384 6.42 -6.42 -12.71
C GLY A 384 6.67 -6.52 -11.20
N LEU A 385 6.18 -7.56 -10.52
CA LEU A 385 6.18 -7.68 -9.07
C LEU A 385 7.58 -7.50 -8.44
N TRP A 386 8.59 -8.11 -9.03
CA TRP A 386 9.99 -7.99 -8.60
C TRP A 386 10.52 -6.57 -8.77
N SER A 387 10.11 -5.88 -9.83
CA SER A 387 10.48 -4.48 -10.07
C SER A 387 9.79 -3.54 -9.07
N PHE A 388 8.51 -3.75 -8.74
CA PHE A 388 7.81 -2.96 -7.72
C PHE A 388 8.51 -3.00 -6.37
N SER A 389 9.01 -4.17 -5.97
CA SER A 389 9.79 -4.32 -4.75
C SER A 389 11.18 -3.71 -4.87
N GLY A 390 11.87 -3.93 -5.99
CA GLY A 390 13.20 -3.41 -6.27
C GLY A 390 13.27 -1.88 -6.23
N VAL A 391 12.34 -1.20 -6.88
CA VAL A 391 12.22 0.27 -6.84
C VAL A 391 12.12 0.77 -5.41
N ARG A 392 11.29 0.14 -4.56
CA ARG A 392 11.13 0.56 -3.14
C ARG A 392 12.43 0.48 -2.35
N ILE A 393 13.29 -0.48 -2.65
CA ILE A 393 14.59 -0.65 -1.98
C ILE A 393 15.59 0.40 -2.47
N ILE A 394 15.71 0.57 -3.79
CA ILE A 394 16.69 1.47 -4.40
C ILE A 394 16.37 2.93 -4.04
N VAL A 395 15.10 3.33 -4.09
CA VAL A 395 14.66 4.69 -3.73
C VAL A 395 15.06 5.07 -2.30
N ARG A 396 15.04 4.10 -1.36
CA ARG A 396 15.47 4.37 0.02
C ARG A 396 16.96 4.71 0.12
N ALA A 397 17.81 4.13 -0.73
CA ALA A 397 19.22 4.46 -0.79
C ALA A 397 19.43 5.92 -1.24
N PHE A 398 18.68 6.38 -2.25
CA PHE A 398 18.72 7.78 -2.69
C PHE A 398 18.21 8.73 -1.59
N TYR A 399 17.12 8.39 -0.91
CA TYR A 399 16.61 9.22 0.20
C TYR A 399 17.58 9.27 1.38
N ALA A 400 18.30 8.19 1.70
CA ALA A 400 19.29 8.16 2.77
C ALA A 400 20.48 9.09 2.50
N THR A 401 20.81 9.36 1.23
CA THR A 401 21.85 10.29 0.81
C THR A 401 21.34 11.71 0.53
N GLY A 402 20.03 11.96 0.73
CA GLY A 402 19.41 13.27 0.51
C GLY A 402 19.03 13.55 -0.95
N ASP A 403 19.26 12.63 -1.88
CA ASP A 403 18.82 12.79 -3.27
C ASP A 403 17.34 12.44 -3.43
N MET A 404 16.51 13.47 -3.38
CA MET A 404 15.06 13.37 -3.63
C MET A 404 14.69 13.52 -5.12
N LYS A 405 15.58 14.08 -5.94
CA LYS A 405 15.29 14.43 -7.35
C LYS A 405 15.35 13.20 -8.27
N THR A 406 16.38 12.39 -8.12
CA THR A 406 16.58 11.19 -8.96
C THR A 406 15.40 10.21 -8.89
N PRO A 407 14.84 9.84 -7.71
CA PRO A 407 13.66 9.02 -7.64
C PRO A 407 12.42 9.61 -8.34
N VAL A 408 12.22 10.92 -8.26
CA VAL A 408 11.09 11.59 -8.93
C VAL A 408 11.24 11.54 -10.45
N LEU A 409 12.44 11.81 -10.98
CA LEU A 409 12.70 11.73 -12.43
C LEU A 409 12.56 10.29 -12.96
N ALA A 410 13.04 9.31 -12.21
CA ALA A 410 12.88 7.90 -12.55
C ALA A 410 11.41 7.47 -12.54
N ALA A 411 10.64 7.90 -11.54
CA ALA A 411 9.21 7.65 -11.47
C ALA A 411 8.44 8.32 -12.64
N LEU A 412 8.84 9.53 -13.04
CA LEU A 412 8.27 10.21 -14.21
C LEU A 412 8.55 9.45 -15.51
N ALA A 413 9.78 8.96 -15.71
CA ALA A 413 10.11 8.11 -16.86
C ALA A 413 9.24 6.84 -16.89
N GLY A 414 9.03 6.21 -15.74
CA GLY A 414 8.14 5.06 -15.60
C GLY A 414 6.68 5.41 -15.92
N LEU A 415 6.19 6.56 -15.45
CA LEU A 415 4.84 7.05 -15.73
C LEU A 415 4.62 7.27 -17.22
N LEU A 416 5.58 7.92 -17.91
CA LEU A 416 5.51 8.13 -19.36
C LEU A 416 5.53 6.81 -20.14
N THR A 417 6.30 5.83 -19.69
CA THR A 417 6.30 4.47 -20.27
C THR A 417 4.93 3.82 -20.11
N ASN A 418 4.33 3.88 -18.91
CA ASN A 418 2.99 3.35 -18.69
C ASN A 418 1.96 4.05 -19.60
N LEU A 419 2.02 5.39 -19.69
CA LEU A 419 1.16 6.16 -20.58
C LEU A 419 1.30 5.71 -22.04
N ALA A 420 2.52 5.58 -22.54
CA ALA A 420 2.79 5.15 -23.92
C ALA A 420 2.26 3.73 -24.19
N ILE A 421 2.53 2.76 -23.30
CA ILE A 421 2.04 1.38 -23.43
C ILE A 421 0.51 1.33 -23.38
N SER A 422 -0.09 2.04 -22.43
CA SER A 422 -1.55 2.11 -22.31
C SER A 422 -2.19 2.72 -23.56
N ALA A 423 -1.62 3.80 -24.10
CA ALA A 423 -2.14 4.46 -25.29
C ALA A 423 -2.00 3.59 -26.55
N LEU A 424 -0.87 2.91 -26.73
CA LEU A 424 -0.58 2.16 -27.95
C LEU A 424 -1.20 0.76 -27.95
N LEU A 425 -1.28 0.10 -26.79
CA LEU A 425 -1.62 -1.32 -26.73
C LEU A 425 -2.99 -1.62 -26.07
N SER A 426 -3.64 -0.67 -25.40
CA SER A 426 -4.91 -0.95 -24.71
C SER A 426 -6.02 -1.39 -25.65
N SER A 427 -6.11 -0.84 -26.86
CA SER A 427 -7.09 -1.24 -27.86
C SER A 427 -6.91 -2.68 -28.37
N ARG A 428 -5.66 -3.21 -28.37
CA ARG A 428 -5.34 -4.55 -28.86
C ARG A 428 -5.31 -5.61 -27.76
N LEU A 429 -4.75 -5.27 -26.59
CA LEU A 429 -4.49 -6.20 -25.50
C LEU A 429 -5.43 -5.98 -24.29
N GLY A 430 -6.34 -5.00 -24.37
CA GLY A 430 -7.35 -4.76 -23.34
C GLY A 430 -6.75 -4.52 -21.96
N VAL A 431 -7.36 -5.15 -20.95
CA VAL A 431 -6.97 -5.04 -19.54
C VAL A 431 -5.51 -5.44 -19.27
N PHE A 432 -4.95 -6.40 -20.07
CA PHE A 432 -3.56 -6.79 -19.94
C PHE A 432 -2.60 -5.62 -20.19
N ALA A 433 -2.85 -4.82 -21.23
CA ALA A 433 -1.99 -3.69 -21.59
C ALA A 433 -1.88 -2.68 -20.47
N LEU A 434 -3.00 -2.38 -19.77
CA LEU A 434 -3.03 -1.43 -18.66
C LEU A 434 -2.24 -1.94 -17.45
N ALA A 435 -2.39 -3.22 -17.10
CA ALA A 435 -1.64 -3.84 -16.03
C ALA A 435 -0.15 -3.97 -16.35
N PHE A 436 0.17 -4.40 -17.59
CA PHE A 436 1.53 -4.53 -18.08
C PHE A 436 2.23 -3.17 -18.23
N GLY A 437 1.50 -2.13 -18.62
CA GLY A 437 2.02 -0.76 -18.69
C GLY A 437 2.58 -0.28 -17.36
N ILE A 438 1.90 -0.58 -16.25
CA ILE A 438 2.39 -0.28 -14.90
C ILE A 438 3.65 -1.09 -14.57
N SER A 439 3.70 -2.36 -14.97
CA SER A 439 4.86 -3.24 -14.78
C SER A 439 6.07 -2.78 -15.59
N ALA A 440 5.89 -2.47 -16.85
CA ALA A 440 6.94 -1.95 -17.73
C ALA A 440 7.41 -0.56 -17.29
N GLY A 441 6.48 0.31 -16.86
CA GLY A 441 6.81 1.60 -16.27
C GLY A 441 7.66 1.46 -15.02
N SER A 442 7.34 0.50 -14.14
CA SER A 442 8.17 0.20 -12.97
C SER A 442 9.56 -0.30 -13.36
N LEU A 443 9.67 -1.12 -14.41
CA LEU A 443 10.95 -1.59 -14.91
C LEU A 443 11.81 -0.42 -15.42
N VAL A 444 11.25 0.49 -16.20
CA VAL A 444 11.96 1.68 -16.70
C VAL A 444 12.39 2.58 -15.53
N ASN A 445 11.52 2.79 -14.54
CA ASN A 445 11.85 3.49 -13.30
C ASN A 445 13.07 2.83 -12.63
N GLN A 446 13.04 1.51 -12.45
CA GLN A 446 14.11 0.75 -11.83
C GLN A 446 15.43 0.83 -12.62
N VAL A 447 15.39 0.70 -13.94
CA VAL A 447 16.58 0.84 -14.80
C VAL A 447 17.16 2.24 -14.71
N THR A 448 16.32 3.27 -14.71
CA THR A 448 16.74 4.67 -14.54
C THR A 448 17.45 4.88 -13.20
N LEU A 449 16.89 4.31 -12.11
CA LEU A 449 17.53 4.34 -10.79
C LEU A 449 18.87 3.59 -10.80
N PHE A 450 18.98 2.44 -11.43
CA PHE A 450 20.24 1.70 -11.54
C PHE A 450 21.31 2.47 -12.32
N VAL A 451 20.96 3.12 -13.42
CA VAL A 451 21.91 3.96 -14.18
C VAL A 451 22.47 5.09 -13.31
N ARG A 452 21.61 5.68 -12.50
CA ARG A 452 21.98 6.77 -11.58
C ARG A 452 22.71 6.29 -10.32
N LEU A 453 22.58 5.03 -9.96
CA LEU A 453 23.17 4.45 -8.75
C LEU A 453 24.70 4.53 -8.74
N LYS A 454 25.35 4.44 -9.91
CA LYS A 454 26.80 4.61 -10.04
C LYS A 454 27.29 5.93 -9.46
N GLY A 455 26.55 7.02 -9.66
CA GLY A 455 26.89 8.32 -9.09
C GLY A 455 26.76 8.39 -7.57
N LEU A 456 25.93 7.52 -6.97
CA LEU A 456 25.66 7.46 -5.54
C LEU A 456 26.70 6.63 -4.77
N VAL A 457 27.11 5.47 -5.34
CA VAL A 457 27.97 4.48 -4.66
C VAL A 457 29.38 4.39 -5.28
N GLY A 458 29.74 5.29 -6.21
CA GLY A 458 31.06 5.37 -6.85
C GLY A 458 31.27 4.31 -7.94
N ARG A 459 30.80 3.09 -7.76
CA ARG A 459 30.83 1.99 -8.74
C ARG A 459 29.45 1.37 -8.87
N PHE A 460 29.19 0.73 -10.01
CA PHE A 460 27.97 -0.06 -10.14
C PHE A 460 28.10 -1.36 -9.35
N PRO A 461 27.23 -1.65 -8.38
CA PRO A 461 27.32 -2.85 -7.54
C PRO A 461 26.75 -4.07 -8.28
N TRP A 462 27.55 -4.66 -9.17
CA TRP A 462 27.15 -5.86 -9.95
C TRP A 462 26.72 -7.05 -9.08
N GLU A 463 27.18 -7.06 -7.85
CA GLU A 463 26.80 -8.03 -6.83
C GLU A 463 25.29 -8.04 -6.54
N ILE A 464 24.56 -6.97 -6.92
CA ILE A 464 23.11 -6.89 -6.87
C ILE A 464 22.44 -8.03 -7.65
N PHE A 465 23.02 -8.41 -8.78
CA PHE A 465 22.47 -9.47 -9.64
C PHE A 465 22.97 -10.87 -9.29
N GLY A 466 23.97 -11.05 -8.50
CA GLY A 466 24.56 -12.29 -7.99
C GLY A 466 23.91 -13.58 -8.47
N ASN A 467 22.97 -14.10 -7.70
CA ASN A 467 22.23 -15.32 -8.04
C ASN A 467 20.95 -15.08 -8.87
N ALA A 468 20.69 -13.86 -9.36
CA ALA A 468 19.45 -13.53 -10.08
C ALA A 468 19.14 -14.45 -11.27
N PRO A 469 20.11 -14.85 -12.13
CA PRO A 469 19.81 -15.79 -13.22
C PRO A 469 19.35 -17.15 -12.71
N LYS A 470 19.97 -17.70 -11.66
CA LYS A 470 19.56 -18.97 -11.05
C LYS A 470 18.16 -18.84 -10.44
N VAL A 471 17.91 -17.78 -9.67
CA VAL A 471 16.60 -17.50 -9.05
C VAL A 471 15.51 -17.37 -10.11
N LEU A 472 15.78 -16.68 -11.22
CA LEU A 472 14.86 -16.56 -12.34
C LEU A 472 14.57 -17.93 -12.97
N LEU A 473 15.60 -18.72 -13.26
CA LEU A 473 15.44 -20.06 -13.83
C LEU A 473 14.59 -20.96 -12.92
N HIS A 474 14.90 -21.00 -11.63
CA HIS A 474 14.12 -21.80 -10.66
C HIS A 474 12.67 -21.31 -10.53
N SER A 475 12.44 -19.99 -10.64
CA SER A 475 11.09 -19.42 -10.65
C SER A 475 10.31 -19.79 -11.92
N LEU A 476 10.98 -19.86 -13.07
CA LEU A 476 10.36 -20.33 -14.33
C LEU A 476 10.04 -21.83 -14.26
N VAL A 477 10.94 -22.65 -13.69
CA VAL A 477 10.66 -24.08 -13.43
C VAL A 477 9.48 -24.22 -12.50
N LEU A 478 9.43 -23.45 -11.40
CA LEU A 478 8.30 -23.44 -10.48
C LEU A 478 6.99 -23.09 -11.20
N LEU A 479 7.00 -22.03 -12.04
CA LEU A 479 5.84 -21.65 -12.85
C LEU A 479 5.35 -22.80 -13.71
N ALA A 480 6.27 -23.43 -14.46
CA ALA A 480 5.93 -24.53 -15.38
C ALA A 480 5.38 -25.75 -14.61
N VAL A 481 6.05 -26.16 -13.53
CA VAL A 481 5.63 -27.33 -12.74
C VAL A 481 4.31 -27.07 -12.05
N VAL A 482 4.13 -25.95 -11.35
CA VAL A 482 2.89 -25.64 -10.63
C VAL A 482 1.72 -25.48 -11.59
N ARG A 483 1.94 -24.84 -12.77
CA ARG A 483 0.90 -24.72 -13.81
C ARG A 483 0.54 -26.09 -14.39
N PHE A 484 1.52 -26.94 -14.67
CA PHE A 484 1.29 -28.29 -15.16
C PHE A 484 0.49 -29.14 -14.14
N LEU A 485 0.90 -29.11 -12.88
CA LEU A 485 0.18 -29.82 -11.81
C LEU A 485 -1.26 -29.32 -11.66
N TRP A 486 -1.48 -28.01 -11.78
CA TRP A 486 -2.83 -27.45 -11.75
C TRP A 486 -3.67 -27.98 -12.91
N LEU A 487 -3.15 -27.98 -14.14
CA LEU A 487 -3.87 -28.48 -15.33
C LEU A 487 -4.23 -29.98 -15.22
N LEU A 488 -3.40 -30.79 -14.56
CA LEU A 488 -3.71 -32.19 -14.29
C LEU A 488 -4.75 -32.35 -13.19
N LEU A 489 -4.74 -31.47 -12.19
CA LEU A 489 -5.61 -31.58 -11.02
C LEU A 489 -7.01 -31.01 -11.29
N GLU A 490 -7.12 -29.92 -12.07
CA GLU A 490 -8.37 -29.20 -12.33
C GLU A 490 -9.51 -30.09 -12.84
N PRO A 491 -9.32 -31.02 -13.81
CA PRO A 491 -10.40 -31.86 -14.33
C PRO A 491 -10.90 -32.91 -13.36
N VAL A 492 -10.11 -33.32 -12.38
CA VAL A 492 -10.46 -34.36 -11.40
C VAL A 492 -10.88 -33.77 -10.03
N LEU A 493 -10.80 -32.44 -9.91
CA LEU A 493 -11.11 -31.77 -8.65
C LEU A 493 -12.63 -31.75 -8.42
N PRO A 494 -13.12 -32.23 -7.25
CA PRO A 494 -14.54 -32.10 -6.91
C PRO A 494 -14.95 -30.62 -6.88
N SER A 495 -16.19 -30.34 -7.29
CA SER A 495 -16.77 -29.00 -7.17
C SER A 495 -16.90 -28.59 -5.70
N GLY A 496 -16.46 -27.40 -5.35
CA GLY A 496 -16.58 -26.86 -3.99
C GLY A 496 -15.39 -26.02 -3.54
N MET A 497 -15.62 -25.21 -2.54
CA MET A 497 -14.62 -24.29 -2.00
C MET A 497 -13.47 -25.03 -1.26
N TRP A 498 -13.79 -26.04 -0.48
CA TRP A 498 -12.82 -26.79 0.32
C TRP A 498 -11.82 -27.59 -0.53
N PRO A 499 -12.24 -28.39 -1.54
CA PRO A 499 -11.28 -29.07 -2.43
C PRO A 499 -10.36 -28.05 -3.15
N LEU A 500 -10.90 -26.94 -3.62
CA LEU A 500 -10.12 -25.89 -4.28
C LEU A 500 -9.11 -25.25 -3.33
N LEU A 501 -9.51 -24.94 -2.09
CA LEU A 501 -8.62 -24.39 -1.07
C LEU A 501 -7.48 -25.35 -0.73
N LEU A 502 -7.80 -26.63 -0.45
CA LEU A 502 -6.78 -27.64 -0.11
C LEU A 502 -5.80 -27.87 -1.26
N SER A 503 -6.30 -27.92 -2.50
CA SER A 503 -5.47 -28.05 -3.70
C SER A 503 -4.53 -26.86 -3.88
N LEU A 504 -5.03 -25.63 -3.69
CA LEU A 504 -4.20 -24.44 -3.75
C LEU A 504 -3.13 -24.43 -2.66
N LEU A 505 -3.47 -24.75 -1.41
CA LEU A 505 -2.51 -24.84 -0.32
C LEU A 505 -1.45 -25.93 -0.60
N GLY A 506 -1.88 -27.07 -1.13
CA GLY A 506 -0.98 -28.16 -1.54
C GLY A 506 -0.01 -27.73 -2.66
N LEU A 507 -0.52 -27.07 -3.70
CA LEU A 507 0.29 -26.56 -4.82
C LEU A 507 1.24 -25.45 -4.40
N ILE A 508 0.79 -24.54 -3.54
CA ILE A 508 1.65 -23.48 -2.97
C ILE A 508 2.76 -24.11 -2.12
N GLY A 509 2.42 -25.09 -1.27
CA GLY A 509 3.39 -25.82 -0.45
C GLY A 509 4.38 -26.60 -1.29
N ALA A 510 3.91 -27.37 -2.27
CA ALA A 510 4.76 -28.12 -3.21
C ALA A 510 5.68 -27.19 -4.01
N GLY A 511 5.15 -26.06 -4.49
CA GLY A 511 5.94 -25.05 -5.19
C GLY A 511 7.01 -24.42 -4.29
N ALA A 512 6.69 -24.11 -3.05
CA ALA A 512 7.66 -23.57 -2.09
C ALA A 512 8.77 -24.59 -1.77
N LEU A 513 8.42 -25.86 -1.60
CA LEU A 513 9.39 -26.95 -1.37
C LEU A 513 10.27 -27.18 -2.62
N LEU A 514 9.68 -27.22 -3.80
CA LEU A 514 10.43 -27.35 -5.06
C LEU A 514 11.43 -26.20 -5.22
N TYR A 515 10.98 -24.96 -5.05
CA TYR A 515 11.83 -23.78 -5.15
C TYR A 515 12.94 -23.79 -4.10
N GLY A 516 12.61 -24.11 -2.85
CA GLY A 516 13.57 -24.27 -1.77
C GLY A 516 14.64 -25.34 -2.08
N ALA A 517 14.23 -26.49 -2.58
CA ALA A 517 15.14 -27.57 -2.98
C ALA A 517 16.08 -27.12 -4.14
N LEU A 518 15.52 -26.57 -5.20
CA LEU A 518 16.29 -26.10 -6.38
C LEU A 518 17.31 -25.02 -5.99
N THR A 519 16.92 -24.05 -5.17
CA THR A 519 17.82 -22.97 -4.75
C THR A 519 18.92 -23.46 -3.80
N THR A 520 18.62 -24.44 -2.94
CA THR A 520 19.60 -25.04 -2.02
C THR A 520 20.61 -25.91 -2.79
N LEU A 521 20.14 -26.77 -3.69
CA LEU A 521 20.98 -27.63 -4.51
C LEU A 521 21.91 -26.84 -5.45
N SER A 522 21.44 -25.72 -5.98
CA SER A 522 22.24 -24.83 -6.86
C SER A 522 23.15 -23.86 -6.09
N GLY A 523 23.17 -23.91 -4.75
CA GLY A 523 24.05 -23.10 -3.92
C GLY A 523 23.70 -21.61 -3.88
N VAL A 524 22.39 -21.26 -4.00
CA VAL A 524 21.94 -19.88 -3.86
C VAL A 524 22.16 -19.41 -2.42
N THR A 525 22.92 -18.35 -2.23
CA THR A 525 23.34 -17.85 -0.91
C THR A 525 22.16 -17.48 -0.01
N GLU A 526 21.12 -16.89 -0.60
CA GLU A 526 19.91 -16.43 0.10
C GLU A 526 19.11 -17.59 0.72
N SER A 527 19.09 -18.76 0.06
CA SER A 527 18.44 -19.94 0.62
C SER A 527 19.19 -20.47 1.85
N ARG A 528 20.53 -20.53 1.78
CA ARG A 528 21.37 -20.98 2.90
C ARG A 528 21.18 -20.11 4.14
N LEU A 529 21.23 -18.78 3.97
CA LEU A 529 20.99 -17.81 5.05
C LEU A 529 19.59 -17.95 5.68
N LEU A 530 18.58 -18.27 4.87
CA LEU A 530 17.22 -18.50 5.36
C LEU A 530 17.14 -19.75 6.23
N TYR A 531 17.75 -20.86 5.78
CA TYR A 531 17.77 -22.12 6.54
C TYR A 531 18.53 -21.99 7.86
N GLU A 532 19.69 -21.33 7.86
CA GLU A 532 20.47 -21.09 9.07
C GLU A 532 19.64 -20.32 10.12
N ARG A 533 18.96 -19.26 9.72
CA ARG A 533 18.10 -18.48 10.62
C ARG A 533 16.89 -19.26 11.15
N ILE A 534 16.28 -20.12 10.31
CA ILE A 534 15.18 -20.99 10.76
C ILE A 534 15.70 -22.03 11.77
N ALA A 535 16.85 -22.65 11.51
CA ALA A 535 17.49 -23.61 12.38
C ALA A 535 17.84 -22.99 13.75
N GLU A 536 18.43 -21.80 13.77
CA GLU A 536 18.72 -21.06 15.01
C GLU A 536 17.46 -20.74 15.83
N ARG A 537 16.38 -20.34 15.18
CA ARG A 537 15.10 -20.07 15.87
C ARG A 537 14.49 -21.32 16.47
N LEU A 538 14.55 -22.45 15.78
CA LEU A 538 14.06 -23.73 16.27
C LEU A 538 14.89 -24.23 17.46
N GLN A 539 16.20 -24.03 17.44
CA GLN A 539 17.09 -24.38 18.56
C GLN A 539 16.85 -23.49 19.78
N ARG A 540 16.63 -22.17 19.59
CA ARG A 540 16.30 -21.25 20.71
C ARG A 540 14.93 -21.52 21.33
N LYS A 541 14.02 -22.16 20.63
CA LYS A 541 12.68 -22.52 21.15
C LYS A 541 12.69 -23.86 21.91
N LYS A 542 13.76 -24.66 21.75
CA LYS A 542 13.99 -25.93 22.49
C LYS A 542 14.83 -25.74 23.76
N ARG A 543 15.48 -24.58 23.91
CA ARG A 543 16.11 -24.12 25.16
C ARG A 543 15.18 -23.16 25.88
#